data_fb4c8acbbecda91d6e57b1a4157711ed
#
_entry.id   fb4c8acbbecda91d6e57b1a4157711ed
#
_cell.length_a   1.000
_cell.length_b   1.000
_cell.length_c   1.000
_cell.angle_alpha   90.00
_cell.angle_beta   90.00
_cell.angle_gamma   90.00
#
_symmetry.space_group_name_H-M   'P 1'
#
loop_
_entity.id
_entity.type
_entity.pdbx_description
1 polymer ?
#
loop_
_entity_poly.entity_id
_entity_poly.type
_entity_poly.pdbx_seq_one_letter_code
_entity_poly.pdbx_strand_id
1 'polypeptide(L)'
;MIMNKKIIINGLGLCIAVSLTACGMTPEKPTVQKTVTTYQAKKVVPVVAARVVTKPKKQIVRKVITKPVKRKSYNTISRNQYVAKFEAEQRRKKYAAVHRARKAKADALRAKKHRAVKQGYINRFNAQQARNKVNSAHKYRVTSGQGSYASLRGDYARNPQTIAFINKMVSKHGFDRGHLNYLFSNTNQTPFLKRMAYADGHPKRKFGKKPRPGRWSRYRGNFLTPRTINKGVAFARANRVALQRAEDRYGVPKEYILGIIGVETRYGGNVGKNRAIDALAAMGFDNARRGKYFQKELEAYLLMTRKERLDPLKPMASYAGALGLCQFMPSNIKRYAVDHDNSGTVNLWTPADAIGSVANYFQKHGWKNGGTVTVPAKYSSSGYRTLRTGFKSKHSISRLKNMGISANNLGNISGKASLIKLNSYSGDELWLGGHNFYVITRYNHSSRYAMAVHQLAQAIKGRIGGGRGIRQASLVSPMKVVN
;
A
#
# COMPACT_ATOMS: atom_id res chain seq x y z
N MET A 1 10.26 -32.04 -43.32
CA MET A 1 9.79 -32.40 -41.94
C MET A 1 10.34 -31.34 -40.99
N ILE A 2 9.64 -30.25 -40.83
CA ILE A 2 10.07 -29.06 -40.05
C ILE A 2 9.19 -28.98 -38.81
N MET A 3 9.74 -29.31 -37.67
CA MET A 3 9.05 -29.23 -36.37
C MET A 3 8.95 -27.80 -35.92
N ASN A 4 7.72 -27.22 -35.94
CA ASN A 4 7.37 -25.95 -35.35
C ASN A 4 7.39 -26.07 -33.81
N LYS A 5 8.44 -25.63 -33.14
CA LYS A 5 8.44 -25.39 -31.69
C LYS A 5 7.63 -24.14 -31.41
N LYS A 6 6.40 -24.30 -30.96
CA LYS A 6 5.61 -23.21 -30.31
C LYS A 6 6.28 -22.82 -29.00
N ILE A 7 7.00 -21.72 -29.00
CA ILE A 7 7.47 -21.07 -27.77
C ILE A 7 6.26 -20.41 -27.12
N ILE A 8 5.79 -20.99 -26.03
CA ILE A 8 4.78 -20.38 -25.15
C ILE A 8 5.47 -19.25 -24.38
N ILE A 9 5.33 -18.04 -24.89
CA ILE A 9 5.73 -16.83 -24.16
C ILE A 9 4.70 -16.60 -23.05
N ASN A 10 5.00 -17.07 -21.85
CA ASN A 10 4.31 -16.64 -20.63
C ASN A 10 4.69 -15.18 -20.35
N GLY A 11 3.98 -14.28 -21.06
CA GLY A 11 4.09 -12.84 -20.85
C GLY A 11 3.53 -12.47 -19.48
N LEU A 12 4.39 -12.34 -18.48
CA LEU A 12 4.12 -11.46 -17.34
C LEU A 12 4.15 -10.02 -17.85
N GLY A 13 3.11 -9.65 -18.57
CA GLY A 13 2.88 -8.29 -19.01
C GLY A 13 2.39 -7.46 -17.84
N LEU A 14 3.26 -6.67 -17.26
CA LEU A 14 2.87 -5.52 -16.44
C LEU A 14 2.13 -4.54 -17.37
N CYS A 15 0.80 -4.71 -17.50
CA CYS A 15 -0.03 -3.80 -18.28
C CYS A 15 -0.19 -2.49 -17.49
N ILE A 16 0.73 -1.56 -17.65
CA ILE A 16 0.52 -0.15 -17.27
C ILE A 16 -0.40 0.45 -18.35
N ALA A 17 -1.69 0.26 -18.18
CA ALA A 17 -2.69 0.95 -18.98
C ALA A 17 -2.98 2.31 -18.32
N VAL A 18 -2.22 3.33 -18.68
CA VAL A 18 -2.55 4.73 -18.37
C VAL A 18 -3.43 5.24 -19.50
N SER A 19 -4.74 5.23 -19.28
CA SER A 19 -5.68 5.95 -20.14
C SER A 19 -5.67 7.42 -19.72
N LEU A 20 -4.97 8.27 -20.46
CA LEU A 20 -5.11 9.72 -20.37
C LEU A 20 -6.25 10.13 -21.32
N THR A 21 -7.40 10.47 -20.75
CA THR A 21 -8.38 11.32 -21.45
C THR A 21 -8.01 12.75 -21.11
N ALA A 22 -7.54 13.48 -22.12
CA ALA A 22 -7.32 14.91 -22.04
C ALA A 22 -8.68 15.60 -22.02
N CYS A 23 -8.97 16.37 -20.97
CA CYS A 23 -9.98 17.43 -21.00
C CYS A 23 -9.26 18.67 -20.49
N GLY A 24 -9.15 19.68 -21.35
CA GLY A 24 -8.55 20.96 -21.02
C GLY A 24 -9.44 21.75 -20.08
N MET A 25 -8.85 22.27 -19.02
CA MET A 25 -9.34 23.42 -18.26
C MET A 25 -8.12 24.10 -17.65
N THR A 26 -7.96 25.36 -17.97
CA THR A 26 -6.99 26.30 -17.40
C THR A 26 -7.28 26.50 -15.90
N PRO A 27 -6.29 26.53 -15.01
CA PRO A 27 -6.54 26.88 -13.62
C PRO A 27 -6.39 28.39 -13.41
N GLU A 28 -7.47 29.03 -12.95
CA GLU A 28 -7.41 30.33 -12.27
C GLU A 28 -6.66 30.19 -10.95
N LYS A 29 -5.84 31.20 -10.64
CA LYS A 29 -5.10 31.32 -9.38
C LYS A 29 -6.07 31.74 -8.26
N PRO A 30 -6.13 31.08 -7.11
CA PRO A 30 -6.74 31.65 -5.92
C PRO A 30 -5.74 32.54 -5.16
N THR A 31 -6.15 33.77 -4.96
CA THR A 31 -5.53 34.76 -4.07
C THR A 31 -5.69 34.32 -2.62
N VAL A 32 -4.58 34.16 -1.90
CA VAL A 32 -4.59 33.80 -0.48
C VAL A 32 -4.66 35.06 0.34
N GLN A 33 -5.81 35.35 0.95
CA GLN A 33 -5.93 36.31 2.06
C GLN A 33 -5.50 35.60 3.37
N LYS A 34 -4.46 36.15 4.00
CA LYS A 34 -4.03 35.78 5.34
C LYS A 34 -4.96 36.37 6.37
N THR A 35 -5.76 35.58 7.07
CA THR A 35 -6.43 35.98 8.31
C THR A 35 -5.64 35.39 9.48
N VAL A 36 -4.99 36.26 10.22
CA VAL A 36 -4.34 35.94 11.50
C VAL A 36 -5.37 35.99 12.60
N THR A 37 -5.69 34.85 13.19
CA THR A 37 -6.55 34.80 14.39
C THR A 37 -5.66 34.46 15.58
N THR A 38 -5.44 35.50 16.40
CA THR A 38 -4.78 35.40 17.72
C THR A 38 -5.73 34.76 18.73
N TYR A 39 -5.38 33.61 19.28
CA TYR A 39 -6.08 33.06 20.45
C TYR A 39 -5.39 33.52 21.73
N GLN A 40 -6.13 34.34 22.51
CA GLN A 40 -5.76 34.65 23.89
C GLN A 40 -6.15 33.52 24.84
N ALA A 41 -5.19 33.09 25.65
CA ALA A 41 -5.39 32.14 26.71
C ALA A 41 -6.20 32.75 27.88
N LYS A 42 -7.37 32.17 28.20
CA LYS A 42 -8.11 32.51 29.42
C LYS A 42 -7.54 31.69 30.60
N LYS A 43 -7.15 32.43 31.65
CA LYS A 43 -6.78 31.91 32.98
C LYS A 43 -7.95 31.18 33.62
N VAL A 44 -7.69 29.98 34.12
CA VAL A 44 -8.61 29.21 34.98
C VAL A 44 -8.40 29.66 36.42
N VAL A 45 -9.44 30.15 37.09
CA VAL A 45 -9.48 30.45 38.53
C VAL A 45 -10.11 29.25 39.25
N PRO A 46 -9.59 28.76 40.38
CA PRO A 46 -10.22 27.68 41.09
C PRO A 46 -11.41 28.16 41.92
N VAL A 47 -12.55 27.47 41.80
CA VAL A 47 -13.74 27.71 42.64
C VAL A 47 -13.62 26.88 43.92
N VAL A 48 -13.64 27.60 45.03
CA VAL A 48 -13.68 27.08 46.38
C VAL A 48 -15.11 26.62 46.72
N ALA A 49 -15.21 25.40 47.26
CA ALA A 49 -16.50 24.83 47.69
C ALA A 49 -17.06 25.52 48.92
N ALA A 50 -18.26 26.07 48.84
CA ALA A 50 -19.03 26.56 49.96
C ALA A 50 -19.96 25.48 50.52
N ARG A 51 -19.81 25.24 51.83
CA ARG A 51 -20.60 24.33 52.65
C ARG A 51 -21.93 25.02 52.96
N VAL A 52 -23.07 24.43 52.60
CA VAL A 52 -24.40 24.90 53.07
C VAL A 52 -24.93 23.86 54.05
N VAL A 53 -25.11 24.33 55.29
CA VAL A 53 -25.81 23.65 56.38
C VAL A 53 -27.26 24.11 56.36
N THR A 54 -28.26 23.24 56.29
CA THR A 54 -29.64 23.56 56.55
C THR A 54 -30.27 22.60 57.56
N LYS A 55 -30.84 23.17 58.59
CA LYS A 55 -31.57 22.55 59.72
C LYS A 55 -32.96 22.04 59.28
N PRO A 56 -33.55 21.14 60.14
CA PRO A 56 -34.78 20.42 59.77
C PRO A 56 -36.05 21.19 60.05
N LYS A 57 -37.09 20.99 59.24
CA LYS A 57 -38.46 21.49 59.50
C LYS A 57 -39.38 20.33 59.86
N LYS A 58 -40.24 20.68 60.84
CA LYS A 58 -41.17 19.85 61.60
C LYS A 58 -42.25 19.14 60.76
N GLN A 59 -42.70 18.05 61.38
CA GLN A 59 -43.85 17.18 61.07
C GLN A 59 -45.19 17.90 60.91
N ILE A 60 -45.99 17.38 60.00
CA ILE A 60 -47.46 17.47 60.06
C ILE A 60 -48.00 16.06 59.85
N VAL A 61 -48.66 15.56 60.92
CA VAL A 61 -49.34 14.27 60.94
C VAL A 61 -50.72 14.43 60.29
N ARG A 62 -51.01 13.67 59.23
CA ARG A 62 -52.37 13.45 58.79
C ARG A 62 -52.66 11.93 58.81
N LYS A 63 -53.64 11.57 59.66
CA LYS A 63 -54.24 10.24 59.73
C LYS A 63 -54.93 9.91 58.40
N VAL A 64 -54.60 8.81 57.83
CA VAL A 64 -55.37 8.18 56.73
C VAL A 64 -55.63 6.73 57.11
N ILE A 65 -56.91 6.38 57.10
CA ILE A 65 -57.53 5.10 57.45
C ILE A 65 -57.12 4.04 56.43
N THR A 66 -56.58 2.91 56.90
CA THR A 66 -56.09 1.82 56.11
C THR A 66 -57.16 0.75 55.90
N LYS A 67 -57.38 0.35 54.64
CA LYS A 67 -57.97 -0.94 54.27
C LYS A 67 -56.85 -1.98 54.21
N PRO A 68 -57.06 -3.25 54.60
CA PRO A 68 -55.98 -4.26 54.66
C PRO A 68 -55.61 -4.76 53.26
N VAL A 69 -54.36 -4.53 52.88
CA VAL A 69 -53.76 -5.11 51.69
C VAL A 69 -53.08 -6.45 52.12
N LYS A 70 -53.39 -7.52 51.43
CA LYS A 70 -52.75 -8.84 51.61
C LYS A 70 -51.25 -8.73 51.47
N ARG A 71 -50.50 -9.02 52.55
CA ARG A 71 -49.03 -9.07 52.56
C ARG A 71 -48.56 -10.26 51.76
N LYS A 72 -47.83 -10.00 50.65
CA LYS A 72 -46.90 -10.99 50.09
C LYS A 72 -45.74 -11.14 51.06
N SER A 73 -45.44 -12.37 51.46
CA SER A 73 -44.29 -12.67 52.35
C SER A 73 -42.99 -12.34 51.57
N TYR A 74 -42.33 -11.26 51.94
CA TYR A 74 -40.97 -11.02 51.55
C TYR A 74 -40.03 -11.79 52.48
N ASN A 75 -39.18 -12.66 51.92
CA ASN A 75 -38.10 -13.32 52.68
C ASN A 75 -37.24 -12.22 53.33
N THR A 76 -37.37 -12.03 54.63
CA THR A 76 -36.61 -11.06 55.41
C THR A 76 -35.22 -11.63 55.59
N ILE A 77 -34.27 -11.23 54.76
CA ILE A 77 -32.85 -11.50 54.96
C ILE A 77 -32.46 -10.86 56.28
N SER A 78 -31.96 -11.64 57.25
CA SER A 78 -31.59 -11.14 58.53
C SER A 78 -30.50 -10.02 58.39
N ARG A 79 -30.53 -9.03 59.28
CA ARG A 79 -29.56 -7.91 59.29
C ARG A 79 -28.09 -8.41 59.18
N ASN A 80 -27.78 -9.53 59.82
CA ASN A 80 -26.48 -10.15 59.78
C ASN A 80 -26.12 -10.72 58.40
N GLN A 81 -27.06 -11.28 57.67
CA GLN A 81 -26.81 -11.75 56.29
C GLN A 81 -26.60 -10.59 55.30
N TYR A 82 -27.28 -9.44 55.53
CA TYR A 82 -27.06 -8.25 54.72
C TYR A 82 -25.67 -7.65 54.93
N VAL A 83 -25.23 -7.53 56.18
CA VAL A 83 -23.88 -7.05 56.53
C VAL A 83 -22.81 -7.97 55.98
N ALA A 84 -22.94 -9.29 56.13
CA ALA A 84 -21.99 -10.25 55.57
C ALA A 84 -21.88 -10.18 54.06
N LYS A 85 -23.02 -9.99 53.35
CA LYS A 85 -23.05 -9.84 51.91
C LYS A 85 -22.39 -8.53 51.44
N PHE A 86 -22.63 -7.45 52.16
CA PHE A 86 -22.00 -6.15 51.89
C PHE A 86 -20.47 -6.19 52.11
N GLU A 87 -20.00 -6.79 53.21
CA GLU A 87 -18.56 -6.94 53.46
C GLU A 87 -17.89 -7.85 52.40
N ALA A 88 -18.54 -8.94 52.00
CA ALA A 88 -18.06 -9.82 50.94
C ALA A 88 -17.91 -9.07 49.61
N GLU A 89 -18.87 -8.20 49.31
CA GLU A 89 -18.82 -7.37 48.12
C GLU A 89 -17.68 -6.34 48.15
N GLN A 90 -17.45 -5.69 49.34
CA GLN A 90 -16.32 -4.77 49.52
C GLN A 90 -14.97 -5.49 49.39
N ARG A 91 -14.85 -6.69 49.96
CA ARG A 91 -13.64 -7.54 49.82
C ARG A 91 -13.40 -7.90 48.36
N ARG A 92 -14.45 -8.28 47.60
CA ARG A 92 -14.35 -8.56 46.15
C ARG A 92 -13.91 -7.32 45.36
N LYS A 93 -14.47 -6.14 45.63
CA LYS A 93 -14.06 -4.85 45.02
C LYS A 93 -12.60 -4.52 45.29
N LYS A 94 -12.16 -4.68 46.54
CA LYS A 94 -10.76 -4.46 46.97
C LYS A 94 -9.81 -5.44 46.28
N TYR A 95 -10.19 -6.73 46.19
CA TYR A 95 -9.39 -7.76 45.51
C TYR A 95 -9.28 -7.49 44.03
N ALA A 96 -10.38 -7.11 43.36
CA ALA A 96 -10.42 -6.76 41.95
C ALA A 96 -9.58 -5.50 41.64
N ALA A 97 -9.53 -4.52 42.55
CA ALA A 97 -8.69 -3.32 42.39
C ALA A 97 -7.20 -3.66 42.49
N VAL A 98 -6.80 -4.47 43.50
CA VAL A 98 -5.42 -4.95 43.63
C VAL A 98 -4.98 -5.78 42.44
N HIS A 99 -5.86 -6.66 41.93
CA HIS A 99 -5.55 -7.47 40.76
C HIS A 99 -5.38 -6.62 39.49
N ARG A 100 -6.24 -5.59 39.28
CA ARG A 100 -6.10 -4.62 38.20
C ARG A 100 -4.79 -3.85 38.30
N ALA A 101 -4.43 -3.36 39.47
CA ALA A 101 -3.17 -2.64 39.68
C ALA A 101 -1.93 -3.52 39.40
N ARG A 102 -1.92 -4.78 39.87
CA ARG A 102 -0.86 -5.74 39.58
C ARG A 102 -0.74 -6.04 38.10
N LYS A 103 -1.87 -6.22 37.36
CA LYS A 103 -1.90 -6.43 35.94
C LYS A 103 -1.36 -5.21 35.21
N ALA A 104 -1.80 -3.99 35.55
CA ALA A 104 -1.32 -2.75 34.92
C ALA A 104 0.20 -2.56 35.13
N LYS A 105 0.73 -2.87 36.32
CA LYS A 105 2.19 -2.84 36.59
C LYS A 105 2.96 -3.86 35.76
N ALA A 106 2.43 -5.08 35.61
CA ALA A 106 3.02 -6.11 34.74
C ALA A 106 3.03 -5.73 33.29
N ASP A 107 1.93 -5.16 32.78
CA ASP A 107 1.81 -4.71 31.38
C ASP A 107 2.73 -3.51 31.11
N ALA A 108 2.87 -2.57 32.04
CA ALA A 108 3.83 -1.46 31.95
C ALA A 108 5.30 -1.97 31.92
N LEU A 109 5.64 -2.97 32.74
CA LEU A 109 6.96 -3.58 32.73
C LEU A 109 7.25 -4.34 31.43
N ARG A 110 6.26 -5.07 30.90
CA ARG A 110 6.34 -5.72 29.58
C ARG A 110 6.55 -4.69 28.48
N ALA A 111 5.80 -3.58 28.49
CA ALA A 111 5.95 -2.48 27.55
C ALA A 111 7.34 -1.82 27.62
N LYS A 112 7.88 -1.63 28.84
CA LYS A 112 9.25 -1.10 29.07
C LYS A 112 10.31 -2.05 28.50
N LYS A 113 10.22 -3.37 28.80
CA LYS A 113 11.11 -4.39 28.23
C LYS A 113 11.02 -4.44 26.70
N HIS A 114 9.81 -4.36 26.14
CA HIS A 114 9.60 -4.35 24.69
C HIS A 114 10.22 -3.12 24.04
N ARG A 115 10.10 -1.92 24.66
CA ARG A 115 10.77 -0.70 24.16
C ARG A 115 12.29 -0.81 24.21
N ALA A 116 12.86 -1.36 25.29
CA ALA A 116 14.32 -1.55 25.41
C ALA A 116 14.87 -2.53 24.36
N VAL A 117 14.16 -3.65 24.13
CA VAL A 117 14.51 -4.61 23.08
C VAL A 117 14.40 -3.95 21.69
N LYS A 118 13.32 -3.18 21.44
CA LYS A 118 13.13 -2.42 20.19
C LYS A 118 14.28 -1.45 19.97
N GLN A 119 14.70 -0.69 20.98
CA GLN A 119 15.81 0.27 20.88
C GLN A 119 17.15 -0.44 20.63
N GLY A 120 17.42 -1.55 21.27
CA GLY A 120 18.62 -2.36 21.03
C GLY A 120 18.67 -2.93 19.59
N TYR A 121 17.51 -3.27 19.01
CA TYR A 121 17.40 -3.66 17.59
C TYR A 121 17.67 -2.49 16.64
N ILE A 122 17.09 -1.32 16.92
CA ILE A 122 17.31 -0.09 16.12
C ILE A 122 18.79 0.27 16.11
N ASN A 123 19.46 0.22 17.27
CA ASN A 123 20.87 0.55 17.38
C ASN A 123 21.76 -0.44 16.60
N ARG A 124 21.47 -1.76 16.69
CA ARG A 124 22.19 -2.78 15.91
C ARG A 124 21.94 -2.65 14.42
N PHE A 125 20.70 -2.36 14.01
CA PHE A 125 20.33 -2.13 12.60
C PHE A 125 21.06 -0.91 12.05
N ASN A 126 21.07 0.21 12.78
CA ASN A 126 21.79 1.43 12.35
C ASN A 126 23.29 1.20 12.25
N ALA A 127 23.89 0.43 13.18
CA ALA A 127 25.30 0.06 13.10
C ALA A 127 25.60 -0.85 11.89
N GLN A 128 24.70 -1.81 11.58
CA GLN A 128 24.82 -2.63 10.37
C GLN A 128 24.67 -1.82 9.09
N GLN A 129 23.74 -0.85 9.06
CA GLN A 129 23.54 0.05 7.92
C GLN A 129 24.74 0.98 7.73
N ALA A 130 25.35 1.49 8.81
CA ALA A 130 26.58 2.27 8.74
C ALA A 130 27.73 1.47 8.09
N ARG A 131 27.86 0.17 8.43
CA ARG A 131 28.84 -0.73 7.78
C ARG A 131 28.50 -1.01 6.31
N ASN A 132 27.20 -1.20 5.97
CA ASN A 132 26.76 -1.39 4.60
C ASN A 132 26.92 -0.11 3.75
N LYS A 133 26.84 1.09 4.36
CA LYS A 133 27.05 2.39 3.72
C LYS A 133 28.47 2.51 3.13
N VAL A 134 29.48 2.07 3.88
CA VAL A 134 30.86 2.04 3.41
C VAL A 134 31.03 1.09 2.22
N ASN A 135 30.36 -0.08 2.26
CA ASN A 135 30.47 -1.11 1.21
C ASN A 135 29.64 -0.81 -0.05
N SER A 136 28.46 -0.15 0.08
CA SER A 136 27.60 0.16 -1.07
C SER A 136 28.03 1.44 -1.79
N ALA A 137 28.57 2.42 -1.08
CA ALA A 137 29.13 3.62 -1.68
C ALA A 137 30.31 3.29 -2.63
N HIS A 138 31.07 2.22 -2.33
CA HIS A 138 32.17 1.76 -3.20
C HIS A 138 31.68 1.04 -4.47
N LYS A 139 30.50 0.42 -4.46
CA LYS A 139 30.06 -0.45 -5.57
C LYS A 139 29.45 0.33 -6.75
N TYR A 140 29.02 1.58 -6.56
CA TYR A 140 28.35 2.39 -7.58
C TYR A 140 28.88 3.82 -7.71
N ARG A 141 30.03 4.11 -7.10
CA ARG A 141 30.63 5.45 -7.19
C ARG A 141 30.91 5.74 -8.67
N VAL A 142 30.35 6.85 -9.15
CA VAL A 142 30.83 7.50 -10.39
C VAL A 142 32.27 7.92 -10.11
N THR A 143 33.21 7.15 -10.59
CA THR A 143 34.59 7.60 -10.64
C THR A 143 34.61 8.79 -11.61
N SER A 144 35.24 9.89 -11.19
CA SER A 144 35.66 11.00 -12.06
C SER A 144 36.52 10.43 -13.19
N GLY A 145 35.89 10.04 -14.29
CA GLY A 145 36.55 9.28 -15.37
C GLY A 145 35.56 8.50 -16.25
N GLN A 146 34.23 8.71 -16.08
CA GLN A 146 33.29 8.19 -17.03
C GLN A 146 33.51 8.81 -18.39
N GLY A 147 33.66 7.96 -19.42
CA GLY A 147 34.06 8.32 -20.77
C GLY A 147 33.25 9.50 -21.34
N SER A 148 33.92 10.30 -22.12
CA SER A 148 33.33 11.36 -22.93
C SER A 148 33.63 11.07 -24.39
N TYR A 149 32.65 11.23 -25.28
CA TYR A 149 32.78 11.08 -26.70
C TYR A 149 32.44 12.37 -27.41
N ALA A 150 33.35 12.84 -28.33
CA ALA A 150 33.08 14.03 -29.15
C ALA A 150 31.83 13.85 -30.04
N SER A 151 31.56 12.63 -30.50
CA SER A 151 30.42 12.31 -31.36
C SER A 151 29.61 11.10 -30.83
N LEU A 152 28.32 11.09 -31.13
CA LEU A 152 27.43 9.99 -30.83
C LEU A 152 27.69 8.81 -31.76
N ARG A 153 27.79 7.59 -31.21
CA ARG A 153 28.05 6.32 -31.90
C ARG A 153 27.02 5.26 -31.52
N GLY A 154 27.12 4.05 -32.10
CA GLY A 154 26.30 2.89 -31.76
C GLY A 154 24.86 2.96 -32.28
N ASP A 155 23.97 2.18 -31.64
CA ASP A 155 22.59 1.91 -32.14
C ASP A 155 21.73 3.16 -32.30
N TYR A 156 22.01 4.22 -31.54
CA TYR A 156 21.23 5.46 -31.52
C TYR A 156 21.92 6.63 -32.23
N ALA A 157 23.06 6.42 -32.90
CA ALA A 157 23.87 7.48 -33.52
C ALA A 157 23.10 8.33 -34.55
N ARG A 158 22.27 7.68 -35.36
CA ARG A 158 21.49 8.33 -36.42
C ARG A 158 20.03 8.57 -36.05
N ASN A 159 19.63 8.34 -34.81
CA ASN A 159 18.24 8.53 -34.39
C ASN A 159 17.97 10.01 -34.06
N PRO A 160 17.11 10.72 -34.82
CA PRO A 160 16.85 12.14 -34.60
C PRO A 160 16.26 12.46 -33.26
N GLN A 161 15.48 11.54 -32.66
CA GLN A 161 14.88 11.72 -31.34
C GLN A 161 15.95 11.66 -30.25
N THR A 162 17.00 10.83 -30.41
CA THR A 162 18.13 10.77 -29.47
C THR A 162 18.93 12.07 -29.53
N ILE A 163 19.22 12.59 -30.72
CA ILE A 163 19.95 13.85 -30.90
C ILE A 163 19.17 15.01 -30.26
N ALA A 164 17.87 15.11 -30.54
CA ALA A 164 16.99 16.11 -29.94
C ALA A 164 16.91 15.98 -28.41
N PHE A 165 16.90 14.75 -27.88
CA PHE A 165 16.90 14.48 -26.46
C PHE A 165 18.22 14.92 -25.81
N ILE A 166 19.38 14.60 -26.41
CA ILE A 166 20.70 15.06 -25.95
C ILE A 166 20.74 16.59 -25.91
N ASN A 167 20.32 17.26 -26.98
CA ASN A 167 20.27 18.72 -27.05
C ASN A 167 19.44 19.30 -25.90
N LYS A 168 18.27 18.72 -25.66
CA LYS A 168 17.40 19.10 -24.54
C LYS A 168 18.06 18.90 -23.17
N MET A 169 18.77 17.79 -22.94
CA MET A 169 19.42 17.51 -21.67
C MET A 169 20.58 18.47 -21.41
N VAL A 170 21.31 18.85 -22.44
CA VAL A 170 22.36 19.88 -22.36
C VAL A 170 21.76 21.24 -22.05
N SER A 171 20.83 21.73 -22.89
CA SER A 171 20.28 23.09 -22.76
C SER A 171 19.42 23.29 -21.51
N LYS A 172 18.62 22.29 -21.13
CA LYS A 172 17.67 22.44 -20.01
C LYS A 172 18.25 22.05 -18.65
N HIS A 173 19.18 21.11 -18.64
CA HIS A 173 19.64 20.50 -17.39
C HIS A 173 21.15 20.59 -17.16
N GLY A 174 21.90 21.22 -18.09
CA GLY A 174 23.35 21.41 -17.97
C GLY A 174 24.11 20.08 -17.91
N PHE A 175 23.70 19.08 -18.68
CA PHE A 175 24.50 17.87 -18.87
C PHE A 175 25.64 18.15 -19.84
N ASP A 176 26.79 17.55 -19.56
CA ASP A 176 27.88 17.54 -20.52
C ASP A 176 27.50 16.73 -21.77
N ARG A 177 27.73 17.31 -22.95
CA ARG A 177 27.40 16.69 -24.25
C ARG A 177 28.19 15.42 -24.48
N GLY A 178 29.50 15.50 -24.21
CA GLY A 178 30.43 14.39 -24.42
C GLY A 178 30.05 13.19 -23.53
N HIS A 179 29.66 13.48 -22.30
CA HIS A 179 29.16 12.44 -21.38
C HIS A 179 27.86 11.82 -21.90
N LEU A 180 26.90 12.61 -22.40
CA LEU A 180 25.68 12.05 -22.97
C LEU A 180 25.96 11.24 -24.25
N ASN A 181 26.87 11.73 -25.11
CA ASN A 181 27.33 10.96 -26.27
C ASN A 181 27.92 9.61 -25.85
N TYR A 182 28.75 9.59 -24.79
CA TYR A 182 29.27 8.34 -24.23
C TYR A 182 28.15 7.42 -23.75
N LEU A 183 27.19 7.92 -22.93
CA LEU A 183 26.09 7.12 -22.42
C LEU A 183 25.26 6.49 -23.53
N PHE A 184 24.82 7.29 -24.51
CA PHE A 184 23.98 6.81 -25.60
C PHE A 184 24.73 5.97 -26.62
N SER A 185 26.04 6.17 -26.78
CA SER A 185 26.88 5.26 -27.59
C SER A 185 27.01 3.87 -26.95
N ASN A 186 26.91 3.78 -25.63
CA ASN A 186 26.93 2.53 -24.87
C ASN A 186 25.52 2.00 -24.54
N THR A 187 24.47 2.63 -25.08
CA THR A 187 23.07 2.19 -24.92
C THR A 187 22.69 1.23 -26.04
N ASN A 188 22.19 0.02 -25.66
CA ASN A 188 21.96 -1.06 -26.61
C ASN A 188 20.45 -1.16 -26.98
N GLN A 189 20.16 -1.19 -28.28
CA GLN A 189 18.84 -1.49 -28.82
C GLN A 189 18.69 -3.00 -29.06
N THR A 190 18.48 -3.79 -27.99
CA THR A 190 18.36 -5.24 -28.17
C THR A 190 17.11 -5.63 -28.95
N PRO A 191 17.12 -6.76 -29.73
CA PRO A 191 15.94 -7.23 -30.47
C PRO A 191 14.70 -7.44 -29.56
N PHE A 192 14.93 -7.82 -28.31
CA PHE A 192 13.85 -7.94 -27.32
C PHE A 192 13.22 -6.58 -27.00
N LEU A 193 14.01 -5.56 -26.67
CA LEU A 193 13.51 -4.21 -26.33
C LEU A 193 12.84 -3.55 -27.50
N LYS A 194 13.40 -3.64 -28.71
CA LYS A 194 12.80 -3.17 -29.96
C LYS A 194 11.40 -3.78 -30.18
N ARG A 195 11.29 -5.10 -30.04
CA ARG A 195 10.00 -5.80 -30.13
C ARG A 195 9.00 -5.36 -29.07
N MET A 196 9.45 -5.12 -27.81
CA MET A 196 8.58 -4.65 -26.73
C MET A 196 8.10 -3.21 -26.98
N ALA A 197 8.98 -2.30 -27.44
CA ALA A 197 8.63 -0.94 -27.79
C ALA A 197 7.60 -0.91 -28.92
N TYR A 198 7.82 -1.70 -29.99
CA TYR A 198 6.87 -1.84 -31.09
C TYR A 198 5.51 -2.37 -30.61
N ALA A 199 5.49 -3.44 -29.81
CA ALA A 199 4.25 -4.05 -29.31
C ALA A 199 3.44 -3.12 -28.40
N ASP A 200 4.10 -2.29 -27.56
CA ASP A 200 3.44 -1.27 -26.74
C ASP A 200 2.95 -0.09 -27.61
N GLY A 201 3.71 0.28 -28.64
CA GLY A 201 3.34 1.31 -29.62
C GLY A 201 2.14 0.91 -30.49
N HIS A 202 1.98 -0.37 -30.78
CA HIS A 202 0.95 -0.93 -31.67
C HIS A 202 0.08 -1.96 -30.95
N PRO A 203 -0.74 -1.57 -29.96
CA PRO A 203 -1.55 -2.50 -29.21
C PRO A 203 -2.61 -3.15 -30.12
N LYS A 204 -2.57 -4.47 -30.26
CA LYS A 204 -3.58 -5.21 -31.04
C LYS A 204 -4.96 -4.99 -30.39
N ARG A 205 -5.89 -4.37 -31.14
CA ARG A 205 -7.30 -4.26 -30.75
C ARG A 205 -7.93 -5.66 -30.77
N LYS A 206 -8.35 -6.14 -29.60
CA LYS A 206 -9.08 -7.41 -29.48
C LYS A 206 -10.57 -7.14 -29.65
N PHE A 207 -11.04 -7.00 -30.89
CA PHE A 207 -12.46 -6.90 -31.15
C PHE A 207 -13.12 -8.28 -30.99
N GLY A 208 -14.31 -8.30 -30.37
CA GLY A 208 -15.28 -9.42 -30.45
C GLY A 208 -14.96 -10.68 -29.64
N LYS A 209 -13.81 -10.85 -29.05
CA LYS A 209 -13.52 -12.06 -28.26
C LYS A 209 -14.00 -11.91 -26.81
N LYS A 210 -15.05 -12.66 -26.44
CA LYS A 210 -15.47 -12.79 -25.04
C LYS A 210 -14.26 -13.17 -24.16
N PRO A 211 -14.11 -12.57 -22.97
CA PRO A 211 -13.04 -12.94 -22.04
C PRO A 211 -13.10 -14.44 -21.72
N ARG A 212 -12.00 -15.16 -21.83
CA ARG A 212 -11.93 -16.58 -21.42
C ARG A 212 -12.33 -16.73 -19.95
N PRO A 213 -13.19 -17.70 -19.59
CA PRO A 213 -13.52 -17.99 -18.19
C PRO A 213 -12.27 -18.15 -17.32
N GLY A 214 -12.37 -17.85 -16.02
CA GLY A 214 -11.27 -18.02 -15.08
C GLY A 214 -10.10 -17.03 -15.27
N ARG A 215 -10.34 -15.87 -15.91
CA ARG A 215 -9.30 -14.84 -16.08
C ARG A 215 -8.71 -14.36 -14.76
N TRP A 216 -9.53 -14.26 -13.73
CA TRP A 216 -9.08 -13.93 -12.38
C TRP A 216 -8.30 -15.09 -11.75
N SER A 217 -8.81 -16.29 -11.80
CA SER A 217 -8.15 -17.47 -11.21
C SER A 217 -6.73 -17.66 -11.77
N ARG A 218 -6.56 -17.52 -13.09
CA ARG A 218 -5.22 -17.58 -13.74
C ARG A 218 -4.32 -16.44 -13.27
N TYR A 219 -4.86 -15.21 -13.17
CA TYR A 219 -4.08 -14.05 -12.72
C TYR A 219 -3.64 -14.22 -11.26
N ARG A 220 -4.57 -14.60 -10.39
CA ARG A 220 -4.32 -14.86 -8.97
C ARG A 220 -3.25 -15.94 -8.76
N GLY A 221 -3.31 -17.03 -9.54
CA GLY A 221 -2.38 -18.14 -9.47
C GLY A 221 -0.91 -17.76 -9.71
N ASN A 222 -0.64 -16.61 -10.36
CA ASN A 222 0.73 -16.13 -10.53
C ASN A 222 1.37 -15.61 -9.22
N PHE A 223 0.56 -15.22 -8.23
CA PHE A 223 1.02 -14.53 -7.03
C PHE A 223 0.73 -15.30 -5.74
N LEU A 224 -0.43 -15.95 -5.64
CA LEU A 224 -0.87 -16.65 -4.42
C LEU A 224 -0.40 -18.10 -4.40
N THR A 225 0.88 -18.34 -4.59
CA THR A 225 1.49 -19.67 -4.48
C THR A 225 2.14 -19.84 -3.11
N PRO A 226 2.23 -21.09 -2.58
CA PRO A 226 2.96 -21.37 -1.33
C PRO A 226 4.38 -20.78 -1.35
N ARG A 227 5.07 -20.89 -2.49
CA ARG A 227 6.43 -20.34 -2.69
C ARG A 227 6.46 -18.81 -2.52
N THR A 228 5.51 -18.08 -3.11
CA THR A 228 5.47 -16.60 -3.00
C THR A 228 5.13 -16.17 -1.59
N ILE A 229 4.16 -16.84 -0.94
CA ILE A 229 3.75 -16.51 0.44
C ILE A 229 4.91 -16.80 1.41
N ASN A 230 5.60 -17.92 1.28
CA ASN A 230 6.77 -18.26 2.12
C ASN A 230 7.91 -17.26 1.94
N LYS A 231 8.19 -16.82 0.69
CA LYS A 231 9.16 -15.75 0.44
C LYS A 231 8.73 -14.44 1.12
N GLY A 232 7.44 -14.10 1.10
CA GLY A 232 6.90 -12.93 1.78
C GLY A 232 7.08 -12.98 3.30
N VAL A 233 6.85 -14.14 3.90
CA VAL A 233 7.10 -14.36 5.33
C VAL A 233 8.59 -14.25 5.67
N ALA A 234 9.46 -14.84 4.86
CA ALA A 234 10.91 -14.72 5.05
C ALA A 234 11.39 -13.27 4.90
N PHE A 235 10.92 -12.56 3.87
CA PHE A 235 11.22 -11.14 3.67
C PHE A 235 10.70 -10.28 4.84
N ALA A 236 9.51 -10.56 5.35
CA ALA A 236 8.95 -9.86 6.52
C ALA A 236 9.81 -10.05 7.77
N ARG A 237 10.31 -11.26 8.02
CA ARG A 237 11.19 -11.56 9.15
C ARG A 237 12.54 -10.84 9.02
N ALA A 238 13.16 -10.91 7.84
CA ALA A 238 14.44 -10.27 7.57
C ALA A 238 14.38 -8.74 7.67
N ASN A 239 13.23 -8.13 7.32
CA ASN A 239 13.06 -6.67 7.26
C ASN A 239 12.10 -6.14 8.33
N ARG A 240 11.95 -6.84 9.46
CA ARG A 240 10.97 -6.53 10.49
C ARG A 240 11.05 -5.09 11.02
N VAL A 241 12.25 -4.57 11.21
CA VAL A 241 12.47 -3.22 11.74
C VAL A 241 12.06 -2.14 10.73
N ALA A 242 12.46 -2.31 9.47
CA ALA A 242 12.09 -1.37 8.40
C ALA A 242 10.57 -1.36 8.16
N LEU A 243 9.92 -2.53 8.16
CA LEU A 243 8.48 -2.67 8.01
C LEU A 243 7.72 -2.02 9.18
N GLN A 244 8.18 -2.22 10.41
CA GLN A 244 7.55 -1.62 11.58
C GLN A 244 7.70 -0.09 11.56
N ARG A 245 8.90 0.43 11.22
CA ARG A 245 9.12 1.87 11.06
C ARG A 245 8.23 2.46 9.97
N ALA A 246 8.05 1.76 8.85
CA ALA A 246 7.18 2.22 7.77
C ALA A 246 5.70 2.24 8.21
N GLU A 247 5.23 1.20 8.91
CA GLU A 247 3.87 1.14 9.47
C GLU A 247 3.64 2.27 10.48
N ASP A 248 4.58 2.49 11.40
CA ASP A 248 4.50 3.55 12.43
C ASP A 248 4.51 4.97 11.79
N ARG A 249 5.33 5.18 10.75
CA ARG A 249 5.53 6.49 10.12
C ARG A 249 4.43 6.88 9.15
N TYR A 250 3.96 5.93 8.35
CA TYR A 250 3.07 6.19 7.23
C TYR A 250 1.64 5.69 7.45
N GLY A 251 1.38 4.96 8.54
CA GLY A 251 0.06 4.39 8.86
C GLY A 251 -0.39 3.30 7.89
N VAL A 252 0.53 2.72 7.11
CA VAL A 252 0.25 1.64 6.15
C VAL A 252 0.62 0.30 6.76
N PRO A 253 -0.33 -0.63 6.96
CA PRO A 253 -0.02 -1.93 7.54
C PRO A 253 1.03 -2.67 6.71
N LYS A 254 2.02 -3.25 7.38
CA LYS A 254 3.17 -3.94 6.75
C LYS A 254 2.78 -5.00 5.75
N GLU A 255 1.66 -5.69 5.95
CA GLU A 255 1.18 -6.71 5.03
C GLU A 255 0.85 -6.14 3.63
N TYR A 256 0.38 -4.89 3.53
CA TYR A 256 0.12 -4.27 2.22
C TYR A 256 1.40 -3.80 1.52
N ILE A 257 2.40 -3.37 2.28
CA ILE A 257 3.75 -3.10 1.76
C ILE A 257 4.34 -4.39 1.17
N LEU A 258 4.25 -5.49 1.92
CA LEU A 258 4.66 -6.83 1.50
C LEU A 258 3.87 -7.31 0.27
N GLY A 259 2.56 -7.03 0.22
CA GLY A 259 1.70 -7.36 -0.91
C GLY A 259 2.18 -6.70 -2.21
N ILE A 260 2.54 -5.41 -2.17
CA ILE A 260 3.11 -4.69 -3.32
C ILE A 260 4.44 -5.31 -3.75
N ILE A 261 5.43 -5.38 -2.86
CA ILE A 261 6.77 -5.89 -3.20
C ILE A 261 6.69 -7.33 -3.72
N GLY A 262 5.76 -8.13 -3.16
CA GLY A 262 5.50 -9.50 -3.59
C GLY A 262 4.92 -9.60 -5.00
N VAL A 263 3.95 -8.76 -5.34
CA VAL A 263 3.32 -8.74 -6.67
C VAL A 263 4.28 -8.17 -7.71
N GLU A 264 5.03 -7.11 -7.38
CA GLU A 264 5.94 -6.44 -8.32
C GLU A 264 7.17 -7.31 -8.63
N THR A 265 7.90 -7.76 -7.62
CA THR A 265 9.21 -8.36 -7.84
C THR A 265 9.39 -9.74 -7.20
N ARG A 266 8.35 -10.30 -6.56
CA ARG A 266 8.49 -11.54 -5.78
C ARG A 266 9.62 -11.41 -4.74
N TYR A 267 9.64 -10.27 -4.05
CA TYR A 267 10.62 -9.91 -3.02
C TYR A 267 12.06 -9.86 -3.54
N GLY A 268 12.25 -9.18 -4.67
CA GLY A 268 13.56 -9.01 -5.31
C GLY A 268 13.95 -10.11 -6.28
N GLY A 269 13.13 -11.17 -6.41
CA GLY A 269 13.42 -12.28 -7.35
C GLY A 269 13.22 -11.93 -8.83
N ASN A 270 12.65 -10.76 -9.15
CA ASN A 270 12.44 -10.30 -10.52
C ASN A 270 12.37 -8.77 -10.60
N VAL A 271 13.48 -8.11 -10.46
CA VAL A 271 13.61 -6.64 -10.56
C VAL A 271 13.78 -6.13 -12.00
N GLY A 272 13.79 -7.05 -12.97
CA GLY A 272 14.08 -6.78 -14.38
C GLY A 272 15.46 -7.31 -14.81
N LYS A 273 15.64 -7.46 -16.13
CA LYS A 273 16.85 -8.04 -16.74
C LYS A 273 17.51 -7.12 -17.77
N ASN A 274 17.00 -5.90 -17.93
CA ASN A 274 17.51 -4.94 -18.89
C ASN A 274 18.18 -3.80 -18.12
N ARG A 275 19.25 -3.21 -18.68
CA ARG A 275 19.71 -1.94 -18.13
C ARG A 275 18.61 -0.89 -18.29
N ALA A 276 18.45 -0.04 -17.28
CA ALA A 276 17.37 0.95 -17.27
C ALA A 276 17.46 1.91 -18.45
N ILE A 277 18.67 2.33 -18.77
CA ILE A 277 18.92 3.23 -19.89
C ILE A 277 18.52 2.59 -21.24
N ASP A 278 18.86 1.31 -21.47
CA ASP A 278 18.50 0.60 -22.69
C ASP A 278 16.98 0.49 -22.84
N ALA A 279 16.29 0.10 -21.75
CA ALA A 279 14.85 -0.06 -21.74
C ALA A 279 14.13 1.28 -21.98
N LEU A 280 14.56 2.33 -21.29
CA LEU A 280 13.95 3.66 -21.42
C LEU A 280 14.25 4.32 -22.76
N ALA A 281 15.44 4.11 -23.32
CA ALA A 281 15.80 4.58 -24.66
C ALA A 281 14.94 3.90 -25.73
N ALA A 282 14.86 2.56 -25.71
CA ALA A 282 14.02 1.83 -26.65
C ALA A 282 12.54 2.26 -26.57
N MET A 283 12.00 2.37 -25.37
CA MET A 283 10.63 2.84 -25.18
C MET A 283 10.44 4.31 -25.51
N GLY A 284 11.47 5.15 -25.34
CA GLY A 284 11.43 6.58 -25.61
C GLY A 284 11.59 6.94 -27.07
N PHE A 285 12.42 6.21 -27.80
CA PHE A 285 12.79 6.57 -29.17
C PHE A 285 12.12 5.66 -30.21
N ASP A 286 11.77 4.42 -29.87
CA ASP A 286 11.19 3.45 -30.82
C ASP A 286 9.69 3.21 -30.63
N ASN A 287 9.05 3.82 -29.61
CA ASN A 287 7.63 3.64 -29.36
C ASN A 287 6.80 4.76 -29.99
N ALA A 288 6.08 4.44 -31.07
CA ALA A 288 5.29 5.42 -31.81
C ALA A 288 4.19 6.12 -30.97
N ARG A 289 3.58 5.41 -30.01
CA ARG A 289 2.43 5.92 -29.24
C ARG A 289 2.82 6.64 -27.97
N ARG A 290 3.82 6.12 -27.26
CA ARG A 290 4.19 6.58 -25.90
C ARG A 290 5.61 7.09 -25.80
N GLY A 291 6.30 7.28 -26.91
CA GLY A 291 7.71 7.73 -26.92
C GLY A 291 7.93 8.99 -26.09
N LYS A 292 7.11 10.04 -26.27
CA LYS A 292 7.19 11.28 -25.47
C LYS A 292 7.06 11.07 -23.95
N TYR A 293 6.23 10.10 -23.53
CA TYR A 293 6.12 9.72 -22.13
C TYR A 293 7.43 9.08 -21.63
N PHE A 294 7.96 8.11 -22.35
CA PHE A 294 9.18 7.42 -21.96
C PHE A 294 10.44 8.28 -22.06
N GLN A 295 10.47 9.26 -22.97
CA GLN A 295 11.53 10.29 -22.97
C GLN A 295 11.53 11.13 -21.69
N LYS A 296 10.35 11.46 -21.14
CA LYS A 296 10.26 12.11 -19.81
C LYS A 296 10.73 11.20 -18.68
N GLU A 297 10.46 9.90 -18.75
CA GLU A 297 10.98 8.94 -17.79
C GLU A 297 12.51 8.78 -17.91
N LEU A 298 13.06 8.79 -19.14
CA LEU A 298 14.51 8.78 -19.38
C LEU A 298 15.18 10.05 -18.84
N GLU A 299 14.58 11.23 -19.05
CA GLU A 299 14.99 12.50 -18.45
C GLU A 299 15.02 12.39 -16.93
N ALA A 300 13.95 11.91 -16.31
CA ALA A 300 13.87 11.71 -14.87
C ALA A 300 14.91 10.70 -14.36
N TYR A 301 15.20 9.66 -15.13
CA TYR A 301 16.21 8.65 -14.83
C TYR A 301 17.62 9.26 -14.79
N LEU A 302 18.02 10.00 -15.80
CA LEU A 302 19.33 10.64 -15.85
C LEU A 302 19.51 11.69 -14.75
N LEU A 303 18.45 12.45 -14.42
CA LEU A 303 18.46 13.38 -13.30
C LEU A 303 18.59 12.66 -11.96
N MET A 304 17.92 11.53 -11.78
CA MET A 304 18.02 10.69 -10.58
C MET A 304 19.43 10.12 -10.45
N THR A 305 19.99 9.51 -11.49
CA THR A 305 21.33 8.92 -11.43
C THR A 305 22.39 9.95 -11.13
N ARG A 306 22.28 11.17 -11.69
CA ARG A 306 23.16 12.30 -11.37
C ARG A 306 23.05 12.70 -9.90
N LYS A 307 21.83 12.85 -9.38
CA LYS A 307 21.57 13.22 -7.98
C LYS A 307 22.12 12.18 -7.00
N GLU A 308 21.82 10.92 -7.26
CA GLU A 308 22.20 9.80 -6.38
C GLU A 308 23.64 9.29 -6.68
N ARG A 309 24.39 9.96 -7.57
CA ARG A 309 25.76 9.59 -7.99
C ARG A 309 25.88 8.14 -8.45
N LEU A 310 24.89 7.68 -9.21
CA LEU A 310 24.87 6.35 -9.81
C LEU A 310 25.37 6.39 -11.24
N ASP A 311 26.11 5.34 -11.65
CA ASP A 311 26.45 5.13 -13.06
C ASP A 311 25.18 4.77 -13.85
N PRO A 312 24.73 5.58 -14.83
CA PRO A 312 23.50 5.33 -15.57
C PRO A 312 23.49 4.01 -16.36
N LEU A 313 24.66 3.44 -16.65
CA LEU A 313 24.77 2.18 -17.40
C LEU A 313 24.57 0.92 -16.55
N LYS A 314 24.48 1.03 -15.20
CA LYS A 314 24.44 -0.14 -14.30
C LYS A 314 23.04 -0.52 -13.78
N PRO A 315 22.12 0.40 -13.40
CA PRO A 315 20.84 0.03 -12.82
C PRO A 315 20.03 -0.87 -13.73
N MET A 316 19.52 -1.98 -13.14
CA MET A 316 18.66 -2.92 -13.85
C MET A 316 17.19 -2.58 -13.67
N ALA A 317 16.38 -2.80 -14.72
CA ALA A 317 14.99 -2.42 -14.78
C ALA A 317 14.12 -3.46 -15.51
N SER A 318 12.80 -3.29 -15.42
CA SER A 318 11.87 -3.96 -16.33
C SER A 318 12.07 -3.45 -17.78
N TYR A 319 11.50 -4.15 -18.76
CA TYR A 319 11.55 -3.72 -20.16
C TYR A 319 10.95 -2.32 -20.40
N ALA A 320 10.12 -1.84 -19.50
CA ALA A 320 9.51 -0.50 -19.54
C ALA A 320 10.23 0.51 -18.63
N GLY A 321 11.39 0.17 -18.07
CA GLY A 321 12.19 1.07 -17.27
C GLY A 321 11.74 1.24 -15.80
N ALA A 322 10.90 0.35 -15.26
CA ALA A 322 10.53 0.37 -13.85
C ALA A 322 11.67 -0.18 -12.97
N LEU A 323 11.94 0.48 -11.83
CA LEU A 323 13.17 0.36 -11.05
C LEU A 323 12.95 -0.25 -9.67
N GLY A 324 13.92 -1.06 -9.25
CA GLY A 324 14.04 -1.58 -7.88
C GLY A 324 12.96 -2.58 -7.48
N LEU A 325 12.89 -2.88 -6.17
CA LEU A 325 11.93 -3.85 -5.60
C LEU A 325 10.48 -3.38 -5.72
N CYS A 326 10.27 -2.07 -5.70
CA CYS A 326 8.94 -1.45 -5.80
C CYS A 326 8.51 -1.13 -7.24
N GLN A 327 9.37 -1.35 -8.24
CA GLN A 327 9.06 -1.10 -9.65
C GLN A 327 8.50 0.31 -9.93
N PHE A 328 9.13 1.33 -9.33
CA PHE A 328 8.78 2.71 -9.64
C PHE A 328 9.30 3.12 -11.01
N MET A 329 8.47 3.87 -11.74
CA MET A 329 8.96 4.65 -12.87
C MET A 329 9.88 5.78 -12.36
N PRO A 330 10.92 6.19 -13.10
CA PRO A 330 11.87 7.21 -12.67
C PRO A 330 11.24 8.52 -12.16
N SER A 331 10.18 9.00 -12.80
CA SER A 331 9.46 10.19 -12.37
C SER A 331 8.78 10.04 -11.00
N ASN A 332 8.40 8.82 -10.63
CA ASN A 332 7.81 8.51 -9.32
C ASN A 332 8.86 8.49 -8.20
N ILE A 333 10.14 8.23 -8.52
CA ILE A 333 11.22 8.22 -7.54
C ILE A 333 11.34 9.60 -6.89
N LYS A 334 11.40 10.67 -7.69
CA LYS A 334 11.45 12.05 -7.17
C LYS A 334 10.29 12.38 -6.22
N ARG A 335 9.10 11.79 -6.46
CA ARG A 335 7.86 12.13 -5.75
C ARG A 335 7.64 11.29 -4.49
N TYR A 336 8.03 10.02 -4.53
CA TYR A 336 7.59 9.03 -3.56
C TYR A 336 8.70 8.21 -2.92
N ALA A 337 9.89 8.13 -3.56
CA ALA A 337 10.98 7.40 -2.97
C ALA A 337 11.58 8.15 -1.77
N VAL A 338 11.99 7.40 -0.76
CA VAL A 338 12.51 7.92 0.49
C VAL A 338 13.73 7.11 0.93
N ASP A 339 14.72 7.81 1.48
CA ASP A 339 15.80 7.21 2.26
C ASP A 339 15.22 6.75 3.61
N HIS A 340 14.84 5.48 3.68
CA HIS A 340 14.14 4.94 4.85
C HIS A 340 15.09 4.36 5.89
N ASP A 341 16.33 4.09 5.53
CA ASP A 341 17.37 3.64 6.44
C ASP A 341 18.31 4.76 6.91
N ASN A 342 18.09 6.00 6.43
CA ASN A 342 18.90 7.17 6.70
C ASN A 342 20.37 6.97 6.25
N SER A 343 20.57 6.30 5.10
CA SER A 343 21.90 6.10 4.51
C SER A 343 22.46 7.35 3.81
N GLY A 344 21.62 8.37 3.62
CA GLY A 344 21.94 9.59 2.87
C GLY A 344 21.70 9.47 1.37
N THR A 345 21.22 8.31 0.89
CA THR A 345 20.89 8.06 -0.53
C THR A 345 19.62 7.23 -0.64
N VAL A 346 18.89 7.41 -1.74
CA VAL A 346 17.71 6.60 -2.04
C VAL A 346 18.10 5.43 -2.95
N ASN A 347 18.00 4.20 -2.43
CA ASN A 347 18.32 2.99 -3.19
C ASN A 347 17.14 2.00 -3.20
N LEU A 348 16.34 2.01 -4.26
CA LEU A 348 15.16 1.15 -4.39
C LEU A 348 15.46 -0.35 -4.58
N TRP A 349 16.73 -0.72 -4.74
CA TRP A 349 17.15 -2.14 -4.75
C TRP A 349 17.46 -2.65 -3.34
N THR A 350 17.55 -1.76 -2.33
CA THR A 350 17.60 -2.16 -0.93
C THR A 350 16.19 -2.35 -0.37
N PRO A 351 15.97 -3.37 0.47
CA PRO A 351 14.66 -3.60 1.09
C PRO A 351 14.16 -2.41 1.91
N ALA A 352 15.03 -1.72 2.64
CA ALA A 352 14.64 -0.66 3.54
C ALA A 352 13.96 0.51 2.78
N ASP A 353 14.64 1.04 1.75
CA ASP A 353 14.11 2.17 1.00
C ASP A 353 12.90 1.80 0.15
N ALA A 354 12.89 0.58 -0.40
CA ALA A 354 11.72 0.08 -1.11
C ALA A 354 10.48 -0.02 -0.21
N ILE A 355 10.64 -0.51 1.04
CA ILE A 355 9.58 -0.59 2.05
C ILE A 355 9.05 0.81 2.38
N GLY A 356 9.93 1.74 2.72
CA GLY A 356 9.57 3.12 3.04
C GLY A 356 8.91 3.82 1.86
N SER A 357 9.42 3.63 0.65
CA SER A 357 8.90 4.24 -0.58
C SER A 357 7.51 3.75 -0.94
N VAL A 358 7.23 2.44 -0.79
CA VAL A 358 5.88 1.88 -0.99
C VAL A 358 4.90 2.45 0.04
N ALA A 359 5.30 2.55 1.32
CA ALA A 359 4.47 3.11 2.36
C ALA A 359 4.17 4.60 2.14
N ASN A 360 5.20 5.40 1.79
CA ASN A 360 5.05 6.80 1.43
C ASN A 360 4.14 6.99 0.21
N TYR A 361 4.28 6.13 -0.80
CA TYR A 361 3.38 6.14 -1.97
C TYR A 361 1.92 5.99 -1.57
N PHE A 362 1.60 5.02 -0.73
CA PHE A 362 0.23 4.81 -0.27
C PHE A 362 -0.29 5.97 0.57
N GLN A 363 0.53 6.50 1.51
CA GLN A 363 0.17 7.66 2.32
C GLN A 363 -0.13 8.88 1.43
N LYS A 364 0.74 9.19 0.46
CA LYS A 364 0.56 10.32 -0.47
C LYS A 364 -0.65 10.15 -1.40
N HIS A 365 -1.12 8.91 -1.60
CA HIS A 365 -2.36 8.63 -2.34
C HIS A 365 -3.59 8.50 -1.43
N GLY A 366 -3.49 8.92 -0.16
CA GLY A 366 -4.60 9.02 0.77
C GLY A 366 -4.97 7.71 1.47
N TRP A 367 -4.00 6.83 1.73
CA TRP A 367 -4.24 5.66 2.57
C TRP A 367 -4.83 6.06 3.92
N LYS A 368 -5.93 5.42 4.31
CA LYS A 368 -6.57 5.62 5.61
C LYS A 368 -6.15 4.50 6.55
N ASN A 369 -5.49 4.85 7.65
CA ASN A 369 -5.13 3.88 8.69
C ASN A 369 -6.39 3.21 9.23
N GLY A 370 -6.36 1.87 9.41
CA GLY A 370 -7.52 1.08 9.82
C GLY A 370 -8.63 0.96 8.76
N GLY A 371 -8.52 1.63 7.60
CA GLY A 371 -9.54 1.60 6.55
C GLY A 371 -9.68 0.23 5.89
N THR A 372 -10.91 -0.26 5.81
CA THR A 372 -11.23 -1.52 5.10
C THR A 372 -10.85 -1.42 3.62
N VAL A 373 -10.05 -2.37 3.14
CA VAL A 373 -9.67 -2.43 1.73
C VAL A 373 -10.80 -2.99 0.89
N THR A 374 -11.26 -4.20 1.22
CA THR A 374 -12.37 -4.85 0.52
C THR A 374 -12.97 -5.95 1.38
N VAL A 375 -14.24 -6.25 1.14
CA VAL A 375 -14.96 -7.36 1.78
C VAL A 375 -15.64 -8.22 0.70
N PRO A 376 -15.77 -9.55 0.91
CA PRO A 376 -16.51 -10.40 -0.01
C PRO A 376 -17.99 -10.03 0.00
N ALA A 377 -18.62 -10.08 -1.17
CA ALA A 377 -20.04 -9.83 -1.33
C ALA A 377 -20.77 -11.07 -1.85
N LYS A 378 -21.97 -11.31 -1.30
CA LYS A 378 -22.94 -12.30 -1.77
C LYS A 378 -23.92 -11.62 -2.72
N TYR A 379 -24.54 -12.37 -3.60
CA TYR A 379 -25.61 -11.90 -4.46
C TYR A 379 -26.71 -12.96 -4.59
N SER A 380 -27.97 -12.53 -4.52
CA SER A 380 -29.15 -13.39 -4.60
C SER A 380 -29.75 -13.46 -6.02
N SER A 381 -29.34 -12.55 -6.90
CA SER A 381 -29.86 -12.48 -8.28
C SER A 381 -28.79 -12.06 -9.29
N SER A 382 -29.10 -12.16 -10.57
CA SER A 382 -28.23 -11.70 -11.65
C SER A 382 -28.25 -10.16 -11.85
N GLY A 383 -29.05 -9.43 -11.09
CA GLY A 383 -29.22 -7.96 -11.19
C GLY A 383 -27.91 -7.18 -11.10
N TYR A 384 -26.87 -7.70 -10.43
CA TYR A 384 -25.55 -7.07 -10.40
C TYR A 384 -24.92 -6.89 -11.80
N ARG A 385 -25.36 -7.64 -12.81
CA ARG A 385 -24.81 -7.59 -14.18
C ARG A 385 -25.15 -6.27 -14.89
N THR A 386 -26.19 -5.57 -14.46
CA THR A 386 -26.59 -4.25 -14.96
C THR A 386 -25.79 -3.12 -14.30
N LEU A 387 -25.10 -3.41 -13.20
CA LEU A 387 -24.35 -2.41 -12.49
C LEU A 387 -22.93 -2.23 -13.07
N ARG A 388 -22.48 -1.00 -13.08
CA ARG A 388 -21.07 -0.71 -13.41
C ARG A 388 -20.17 -1.35 -12.36
N THR A 389 -19.14 -2.10 -12.80
CA THR A 389 -18.18 -2.78 -11.93
C THR A 389 -16.76 -2.23 -12.08
N GLY A 390 -15.90 -2.56 -11.12
CA GLY A 390 -14.49 -2.16 -11.11
C GLY A 390 -14.19 -1.04 -10.11
N PHE A 391 -12.92 -0.75 -9.89
CA PHE A 391 -12.46 0.18 -8.86
C PHE A 391 -12.92 1.64 -9.02
N LYS A 392 -13.40 2.02 -10.20
CA LYS A 392 -13.98 3.34 -10.46
C LYS A 392 -15.50 3.39 -10.25
N SER A 393 -16.16 2.25 -10.03
CA SER A 393 -17.58 2.24 -9.72
C SER A 393 -17.83 2.78 -8.29
N LYS A 394 -18.91 3.51 -8.12
CA LYS A 394 -19.34 4.02 -6.80
C LYS A 394 -20.85 3.82 -6.69
N HIS A 395 -21.25 2.88 -5.85
CA HIS A 395 -22.67 2.60 -5.58
C HIS A 395 -22.94 2.85 -4.10
N SER A 396 -24.10 3.41 -3.75
CA SER A 396 -24.53 3.47 -2.35
C SER A 396 -24.79 2.03 -1.83
N ILE A 397 -24.53 1.81 -0.56
CA ILE A 397 -24.76 0.50 0.08
C ILE A 397 -26.25 0.10 -0.03
N SER A 398 -27.18 1.08 0.12
CA SER A 398 -28.62 0.85 -0.06
C SER A 398 -28.93 0.34 -1.47
N ARG A 399 -28.41 1.00 -2.52
CA ARG A 399 -28.60 0.55 -3.91
C ARG A 399 -28.08 -0.88 -4.13
N LEU A 400 -26.91 -1.20 -3.56
CA LEU A 400 -26.37 -2.56 -3.67
C LEU A 400 -27.28 -3.59 -3.01
N LYS A 401 -27.80 -3.28 -1.82
CA LYS A 401 -28.78 -4.15 -1.13
C LYS A 401 -30.05 -4.36 -1.95
N ASN A 402 -30.62 -3.29 -2.51
CA ASN A 402 -31.82 -3.37 -3.35
C ASN A 402 -31.59 -4.19 -4.64
N MET A 403 -30.35 -4.30 -5.10
CA MET A 403 -29.94 -5.15 -6.23
C MET A 403 -29.52 -6.56 -5.80
N GLY A 404 -29.87 -6.97 -4.57
CA GLY A 404 -29.58 -8.31 -4.03
C GLY A 404 -28.10 -8.54 -3.69
N ILE A 405 -27.30 -7.47 -3.52
CA ILE A 405 -25.87 -7.57 -3.18
C ILE A 405 -25.68 -7.23 -1.71
N SER A 406 -25.13 -8.15 -0.94
CA SER A 406 -24.88 -7.99 0.49
C SER A 406 -23.49 -8.44 0.89
N ALA A 407 -23.04 -8.03 2.07
CA ALA A 407 -21.82 -8.51 2.72
C ALA A 407 -22.14 -8.81 4.18
N ASN A 408 -21.57 -9.90 4.73
CA ASN A 408 -21.79 -10.26 6.15
C ASN A 408 -21.26 -9.19 7.11
N ASN A 409 -20.14 -8.55 6.71
CA ASN A 409 -19.54 -7.46 7.47
C ASN A 409 -18.94 -6.44 6.46
N LEU A 410 -19.31 -5.19 6.60
CA LEU A 410 -18.80 -4.10 5.75
C LEU A 410 -17.47 -3.53 6.29
N GLY A 411 -17.04 -3.94 7.48
CA GLY A 411 -15.95 -3.26 8.17
C GLY A 411 -16.32 -1.79 8.40
N ASN A 412 -15.42 -0.89 8.02
CA ASN A 412 -15.68 0.56 8.06
C ASN A 412 -16.00 1.15 6.66
N ILE A 413 -16.48 0.34 5.71
CA ILE A 413 -17.04 0.84 4.45
C ILE A 413 -18.41 1.43 4.72
N SER A 414 -18.55 2.75 4.59
CA SER A 414 -19.80 3.49 4.78
C SER A 414 -20.19 4.28 3.53
N GLY A 415 -21.48 4.57 3.41
CA GLY A 415 -22.06 5.37 2.33
C GLY A 415 -21.95 4.73 0.95
N LYS A 416 -20.78 4.70 0.34
CA LYS A 416 -20.55 4.19 -1.03
C LYS A 416 -19.41 3.18 -1.09
N ALA A 417 -19.57 2.13 -1.94
CA ALA A 417 -18.54 1.14 -2.23
C ALA A 417 -18.33 0.98 -3.74
N SER A 418 -17.14 0.52 -4.12
CA SER A 418 -16.89 0.04 -5.49
C SER A 418 -17.34 -1.42 -5.61
N LEU A 419 -18.19 -1.74 -6.58
CA LEU A 419 -18.55 -3.12 -6.89
C LEU A 419 -17.46 -3.74 -7.76
N ILE A 420 -16.66 -4.64 -7.18
CA ILE A 420 -15.59 -5.33 -7.87
C ILE A 420 -16.07 -6.69 -8.33
N LYS A 421 -16.02 -6.92 -9.64
CA LYS A 421 -16.35 -8.20 -10.27
C LYS A 421 -15.10 -8.86 -10.82
N LEU A 422 -14.86 -10.10 -10.42
CA LEU A 422 -13.71 -10.90 -10.80
C LEU A 422 -14.18 -12.23 -11.39
N ASN A 423 -13.85 -12.48 -12.65
CA ASN A 423 -14.24 -13.68 -13.35
C ASN A 423 -13.33 -14.85 -12.98
N SER A 424 -13.80 -15.75 -12.13
CA SER A 424 -13.12 -16.98 -11.73
C SER A 424 -13.55 -18.20 -12.57
N TYR A 425 -12.94 -19.37 -12.34
CA TYR A 425 -13.39 -20.61 -13.00
C TYR A 425 -14.79 -21.03 -12.55
N SER A 426 -15.14 -20.77 -11.29
CA SER A 426 -16.45 -21.09 -10.70
C SER A 426 -17.52 -20.02 -10.95
N GLY A 427 -17.24 -19.01 -11.78
CA GLY A 427 -18.15 -17.90 -12.07
C GLY A 427 -17.64 -16.55 -11.56
N ASP A 428 -18.53 -15.58 -11.42
CA ASP A 428 -18.17 -14.23 -10.96
C ASP A 428 -18.05 -14.20 -9.42
N GLU A 429 -16.90 -13.72 -8.94
CA GLU A 429 -16.70 -13.34 -7.54
C GLU A 429 -17.00 -11.85 -7.39
N LEU A 430 -17.88 -11.48 -6.47
CA LEU A 430 -18.19 -10.09 -6.14
C LEU A 430 -17.52 -9.66 -4.83
N TRP A 431 -17.03 -8.42 -4.82
CA TRP A 431 -16.40 -7.80 -3.66
C TRP A 431 -16.83 -6.33 -3.57
N LEU A 432 -16.94 -5.82 -2.34
CA LEU A 432 -17.15 -4.39 -2.09
C LEU A 432 -15.81 -3.76 -1.73
N GLY A 433 -15.33 -2.86 -2.60
CA GLY A 433 -14.07 -2.15 -2.40
C GLY A 433 -14.29 -0.82 -1.68
N GLY A 434 -13.56 -0.63 -0.59
CA GLY A 434 -13.49 0.63 0.16
C GLY A 434 -12.46 1.61 -0.44
N HIS A 435 -12.21 2.71 0.30
CA HIS A 435 -11.26 3.73 -0.12
C HIS A 435 -9.83 3.18 -0.31
N ASN A 436 -9.34 2.36 0.61
CA ASN A 436 -8.00 1.80 0.51
C ASN A 436 -7.82 0.83 -0.68
N PHE A 437 -8.90 0.19 -1.15
CA PHE A 437 -8.85 -0.57 -2.40
C PHE A 437 -8.56 0.34 -3.60
N TYR A 438 -9.20 1.52 -3.65
CA TYR A 438 -8.90 2.52 -4.66
C TYR A 438 -7.46 3.01 -4.57
N VAL A 439 -6.92 3.23 -3.36
CA VAL A 439 -5.52 3.64 -3.16
C VAL A 439 -4.56 2.60 -3.73
N ILE A 440 -4.78 1.30 -3.51
CA ILE A 440 -3.94 0.25 -4.13
C ILE A 440 -3.99 0.35 -5.67
N THR A 441 -5.15 0.69 -6.25
CA THR A 441 -5.25 0.86 -7.71
C THR A 441 -4.51 2.07 -8.26
N ARG A 442 -3.99 2.98 -7.42
CA ARG A 442 -3.09 4.05 -7.88
C ARG A 442 -1.73 3.53 -8.28
N TYR A 443 -1.29 2.44 -7.66
CA TYR A 443 -0.06 1.76 -8.04
C TYR A 443 -0.16 1.11 -9.44
N ASN A 444 -1.26 0.42 -9.67
CA ASN A 444 -1.61 -0.14 -10.97
C ASN A 444 -3.13 -0.10 -11.16
N HIS A 445 -3.60 0.55 -12.23
CA HIS A 445 -5.01 0.81 -12.53
C HIS A 445 -5.80 -0.45 -12.90
N SER A 446 -5.79 -1.46 -12.03
CA SER A 446 -6.43 -2.77 -12.24
C SER A 446 -7.05 -3.31 -10.96
N SER A 447 -8.35 -3.63 -11.01
CA SER A 447 -9.02 -4.31 -9.89
C SER A 447 -8.42 -5.67 -9.58
N ARG A 448 -7.93 -6.41 -10.60
CA ARG A 448 -7.26 -7.70 -10.40
C ARG A 448 -5.92 -7.54 -9.68
N TYR A 449 -5.17 -6.51 -10.05
CA TYR A 449 -3.92 -6.17 -9.37
C TYR A 449 -4.17 -5.86 -7.88
N ALA A 450 -5.09 -4.93 -7.61
CA ALA A 450 -5.41 -4.54 -6.24
C ALA A 450 -5.91 -5.72 -5.39
N MET A 451 -6.72 -6.61 -5.99
CA MET A 451 -7.16 -7.82 -5.31
C MET A 451 -6.01 -8.82 -5.07
N ALA A 452 -5.08 -8.99 -6.02
CA ALA A 452 -3.91 -9.86 -5.81
C ALA A 452 -3.01 -9.33 -4.68
N VAL A 453 -2.78 -8.01 -4.64
CA VAL A 453 -2.07 -7.35 -3.52
C VAL A 453 -2.79 -7.62 -2.21
N HIS A 454 -4.11 -7.39 -2.16
CA HIS A 454 -4.90 -7.61 -0.95
C HIS A 454 -4.86 -9.07 -0.48
N GLN A 455 -5.12 -10.02 -1.36
CA GLN A 455 -5.12 -11.45 -0.98
C GLN A 455 -3.74 -11.95 -0.58
N LEU A 456 -2.67 -11.51 -1.25
CA LEU A 456 -1.30 -11.83 -0.85
C LEU A 456 -0.95 -11.22 0.52
N ALA A 457 -1.34 -9.96 0.76
CA ALA A 457 -1.19 -9.29 2.04
C ALA A 457 -1.85 -10.09 3.17
N GLN A 458 -3.13 -10.50 2.99
CA GLN A 458 -3.86 -11.28 4.00
C GLN A 458 -3.24 -12.66 4.23
N ALA A 459 -2.78 -13.34 3.17
CA ALA A 459 -2.11 -14.63 3.29
C ALA A 459 -0.80 -14.56 4.09
N ILE A 460 -0.03 -13.48 3.93
CA ILE A 460 1.19 -13.24 4.68
C ILE A 460 0.85 -12.85 6.14
N LYS A 461 -0.12 -11.93 6.34
CA LYS A 461 -0.58 -11.52 7.67
C LYS A 461 -0.92 -12.71 8.55
N GLY A 462 -1.69 -13.66 8.03
CA GLY A 462 -2.07 -14.87 8.77
C GLY A 462 -0.88 -15.75 9.21
N ARG A 463 0.29 -15.63 8.54
CA ARG A 463 1.48 -16.42 8.87
C ARG A 463 2.50 -15.68 9.74
N ILE A 464 2.58 -14.36 9.69
CA ILE A 464 3.50 -13.57 10.52
C ILE A 464 2.93 -13.21 11.89
N GLY A 465 1.58 -13.22 12.03
CA GLY A 465 0.88 -12.88 13.27
C GLY A 465 0.81 -14.00 14.32
N GLY A 466 1.40 -15.18 14.09
CA GLY A 466 1.40 -16.29 15.05
C GLY A 466 0.03 -16.95 15.29
N GLY A 467 -1.01 -16.53 14.56
CA GLY A 467 -2.32 -17.18 14.58
C GLY A 467 -2.27 -18.49 13.81
N ARG A 468 -2.75 -19.58 14.41
CA ARG A 468 -3.07 -20.86 13.73
C ARG A 468 -3.81 -20.51 12.44
N GLY A 469 -3.27 -20.94 11.31
CA GLY A 469 -3.65 -20.49 9.98
C GLY A 469 -5.16 -20.32 9.82
N ILE A 470 -5.56 -19.14 9.34
CA ILE A 470 -6.86 -18.98 8.72
C ILE A 470 -6.92 -20.11 7.69
N ARG A 471 -7.79 -21.07 7.94
CA ARG A 471 -7.99 -22.22 7.05
C ARG A 471 -8.08 -21.67 5.62
N GLN A 472 -7.38 -22.27 4.70
CA GLN A 472 -7.35 -21.92 3.26
C GLN A 472 -8.75 -21.70 2.65
N ALA A 473 -9.80 -22.17 3.33
CA ALA A 473 -11.22 -21.99 3.01
C ALA A 473 -11.70 -20.53 2.99
N SER A 474 -11.12 -19.60 3.77
CA SER A 474 -11.56 -18.19 3.77
C SER A 474 -10.91 -17.33 2.68
N LEU A 475 -9.91 -17.86 1.99
CA LEU A 475 -9.30 -17.24 0.80
C LEU A 475 -9.93 -17.74 -0.51
N VAL A 476 -10.78 -18.75 -0.42
CA VAL A 476 -11.50 -19.36 -1.54
C VAL A 476 -12.88 -18.68 -1.64
N SER A 477 -13.19 -18.23 -2.81
CA SER A 477 -14.45 -17.69 -3.35
C SER A 477 -15.62 -17.55 -2.37
N PRO A 478 -16.33 -16.41 -2.36
CA PRO A 478 -17.67 -16.35 -1.75
C PRO A 478 -18.51 -17.46 -2.38
N MET A 479 -19.05 -18.37 -1.56
CA MET A 479 -19.91 -19.44 -2.01
C MET A 479 -21.06 -18.84 -2.82
N LYS A 480 -21.34 -19.41 -4.01
CA LYS A 480 -22.65 -19.28 -4.63
C LYS A 480 -23.68 -19.74 -3.62
N VAL A 481 -24.63 -18.92 -3.29
CA VAL A 481 -25.87 -19.39 -2.68
C VAL A 481 -26.56 -20.16 -3.79
N VAL A 482 -26.56 -21.49 -3.72
CA VAL A 482 -27.44 -22.34 -4.48
C VAL A 482 -28.78 -22.24 -3.75
N ASN A 483 -29.87 -22.01 -4.51
CA ASN A 483 -31.26 -22.09 -4.04
C ASN A 483 -31.54 -23.44 -3.41
#